data_ba5c0befc264b57fd4c2616eaa029e4c
#
_entry.id   ba5c0befc264b57fd4c2616eaa029e4c
#
_cell.length_a   1.000
_cell.length_b   1.000
_cell.length_c   1.000
_cell.angle_alpha   90.00
_cell.angle_beta   90.00
_cell.angle_gamma   90.00
#
_symmetry.space_group_name_H-M   'P 1'
#
loop_
_entity.id
_entity.type
_entity.pdbx_description
1 polymer ?
#
loop_
_entity_poly.entity_id
_entity_poly.type
_entity_poly.pdbx_seq_one_letter_code
_entity_poly.pdbx_strand_id
1 'polypeptide(L)'
;GPGGKRTHPIVQVLGGKNVCYFLTPLDRGLLQVLPVAYDMNRKEWFSTTASAVRHFAGVTNEELDWTDRAYTFNTSCFSCHVSQLATNYEPATDSYRTVWAEPGVSCETCHGPAGEHVKAFEGLAPGVTPRDWKIISVKKLSKDQRSDLCASCHAKASPLWTAFRPGDRFFDHFDLTTLENRDYYPDGRDLGENYTVTSWRMSPCV
;
A
#
# COMPACT_ATOMS: atom_id res chain seq x y z
N GLY A 1 -18.57 0.81 23.70
CA GLY A 1 -19.58 1.74 23.18
C GLY A 1 -21.00 1.22 23.42
N PRO A 2 -22.05 2.03 23.32
CA PRO A 2 -23.43 1.64 23.60
C PRO A 2 -24.06 0.62 22.60
N GLY A 3 -23.31 0.10 21.66
CA GLY A 3 -23.74 -0.98 20.77
C GLY A 3 -23.10 -2.29 21.19
N GLY A 4 -23.91 -3.32 21.43
CA GLY A 4 -23.48 -4.64 21.86
C GLY A 4 -22.37 -5.26 21.02
N LYS A 5 -21.77 -6.35 21.46
CA LYS A 5 -20.73 -7.09 20.73
C LYS A 5 -21.23 -7.45 19.33
N ARG A 6 -20.46 -7.04 18.31
CA ARG A 6 -20.66 -7.46 16.92
C ARG A 6 -19.54 -8.40 16.52
N THR A 7 -19.87 -9.47 15.83
CA THR A 7 -18.91 -10.43 15.27
C THR A 7 -18.68 -10.08 13.80
N HIS A 8 -17.42 -9.94 13.42
CA HIS A 8 -17.02 -9.70 12.03
C HIS A 8 -16.15 -10.87 11.54
N PRO A 9 -16.39 -11.41 10.35
CA PRO A 9 -15.53 -12.44 9.79
C PRO A 9 -14.18 -11.82 9.41
N ILE A 10 -13.09 -12.53 9.67
CA ILE A 10 -11.76 -12.17 9.17
C ILE A 10 -11.53 -12.92 7.87
N VAL A 11 -11.36 -12.20 6.77
CA VAL A 11 -11.12 -12.78 5.45
C VAL A 11 -9.66 -12.67 5.00
N GLN A 12 -8.91 -11.73 5.56
CA GLN A 12 -7.49 -11.54 5.27
C GLN A 12 -6.75 -11.03 6.51
N VAL A 13 -5.45 -11.31 6.56
CA VAL A 13 -4.52 -10.79 7.55
C VAL A 13 -3.40 -10.07 6.82
N LEU A 14 -3.15 -8.83 7.17
CA LEU A 14 -2.04 -8.02 6.67
C LEU A 14 -0.89 -8.04 7.69
N GLY A 15 0.33 -8.16 7.20
CA GLY A 15 1.53 -8.23 8.05
C GLY A 15 1.83 -9.65 8.52
N GLY A 16 2.16 -9.82 9.81
CA GLY A 16 2.46 -11.13 10.41
C GLY A 16 3.86 -11.26 10.99
N LYS A 17 4.78 -10.34 10.66
CA LYS A 17 6.13 -10.34 11.28
C LYS A 17 6.15 -9.55 12.60
N ASN A 18 5.65 -8.33 12.57
CA ASN A 18 5.65 -7.43 13.73
C ASN A 18 4.22 -7.17 14.23
N VAL A 19 3.30 -6.90 13.33
CA VAL A 19 1.89 -6.62 13.61
C VAL A 19 1.01 -7.39 12.63
N CYS A 20 -0.12 -7.88 13.13
CA CYS A 20 -1.21 -8.42 12.32
C CYS A 20 -2.38 -7.45 12.34
N TYR A 21 -2.76 -6.95 11.17
CA TYR A 21 -4.04 -6.26 10.94
C TYR A 21 -5.01 -7.22 10.28
N PHE A 22 -6.29 -7.05 10.56
CA PHE A 22 -7.33 -7.97 10.11
C PHE A 22 -8.32 -7.26 9.20
N LEU A 23 -8.66 -7.87 8.06
CA LEU A 23 -9.65 -7.35 7.14
C LEU A 23 -10.97 -8.10 7.27
N THR A 24 -12.04 -7.35 7.31
CA THR A 24 -13.42 -7.83 7.26
C THR A 24 -14.12 -7.31 6.01
N PRO A 25 -14.99 -8.11 5.36
CA PRO A 25 -15.81 -7.61 4.27
C PRO A 25 -16.93 -6.73 4.83
N LEU A 26 -17.17 -5.60 4.16
CA LEU A 26 -18.36 -4.78 4.32
C LEU A 26 -19.20 -4.82 3.03
N ASP A 27 -20.33 -4.11 3.05
CA ASP A 27 -21.21 -3.99 1.90
C ASP A 27 -20.45 -3.50 0.66
N ARG A 28 -20.95 -3.82 -0.50
CA ARG A 28 -20.40 -3.41 -1.81
C ARG A 28 -18.98 -3.89 -2.09
N GLY A 29 -18.53 -4.95 -1.42
CA GLY A 29 -17.19 -5.53 -1.63
C GLY A 29 -16.05 -4.72 -1.02
N LEU A 30 -16.33 -3.80 -0.12
CA LEU A 30 -15.32 -3.11 0.67
C LEU A 30 -14.62 -4.09 1.61
N LEU A 31 -13.31 -3.95 1.72
CA LEU A 31 -12.50 -4.65 2.70
C LEU A 31 -12.02 -3.63 3.73
N GLN A 32 -12.43 -3.80 4.97
CA GLN A 32 -12.19 -2.83 6.04
C GLN A 32 -11.23 -3.38 7.08
N VAL A 33 -10.30 -2.56 7.54
CA VAL A 33 -9.42 -2.90 8.66
C VAL A 33 -10.24 -2.90 9.95
N LEU A 34 -10.19 -3.98 10.71
CA LEU A 34 -10.86 -4.05 12.02
C LEU A 34 -10.23 -3.06 13.01
N PRO A 35 -11.01 -2.56 14.00
CA PRO A 35 -10.52 -1.61 14.99
C PRO A 35 -9.51 -2.19 15.99
N VAL A 36 -9.10 -3.44 15.79
CA VAL A 36 -8.13 -4.14 16.62
C VAL A 36 -7.03 -4.77 15.77
N ALA A 37 -5.80 -4.68 16.24
CA ALA A 37 -4.64 -5.34 15.67
C ALA A 37 -3.86 -6.07 16.76
N TYR A 38 -2.97 -6.97 16.38
CA TYR A 38 -2.16 -7.78 17.29
C TYR A 38 -0.67 -7.52 17.08
N ASP A 39 0.01 -7.08 18.14
CA ASP A 39 1.48 -6.93 18.17
C ASP A 39 2.13 -8.29 18.44
N MET A 40 2.86 -8.81 17.44
CA MET A 40 3.51 -10.12 17.51
C MET A 40 4.69 -10.14 18.49
N ASN A 41 5.35 -9.00 18.71
CA ASN A 41 6.51 -8.89 19.58
C ASN A 41 6.09 -8.76 21.05
N ARG A 42 5.08 -7.90 21.31
CA ARG A 42 4.53 -7.67 22.65
C ARG A 42 3.50 -8.70 23.06
N LYS A 43 2.96 -9.44 22.07
CA LYS A 43 1.88 -10.43 22.25
C LYS A 43 0.62 -9.81 22.88
N GLU A 44 0.26 -8.63 22.41
CA GLU A 44 -0.89 -7.87 22.92
C GLU A 44 -1.77 -7.33 21.80
N TRP A 45 -3.05 -7.15 22.12
CA TRP A 45 -4.00 -6.48 21.26
C TRP A 45 -3.98 -4.98 21.50
N PHE A 46 -4.09 -4.20 20.43
CA PHE A 46 -4.19 -2.75 20.51
C PHE A 46 -5.26 -2.20 19.57
N SER A 47 -5.73 -0.98 19.83
CA SER A 47 -6.68 -0.28 18.98
C SER A 47 -5.97 0.23 17.73
N THR A 48 -6.45 -0.17 16.55
CA THR A 48 -5.94 0.32 15.26
C THR A 48 -6.24 1.81 15.10
N THR A 49 -7.44 2.24 15.47
CA THR A 49 -7.90 3.62 15.31
C THR A 49 -7.20 4.56 16.30
N ALA A 50 -7.08 4.16 17.56
CA ALA A 50 -6.34 4.95 18.55
C ALA A 50 -4.85 5.09 18.20
N SER A 51 -4.23 4.04 17.65
CA SER A 51 -2.82 4.08 17.24
C SER A 51 -2.56 4.97 16.03
N ALA A 52 -3.60 5.25 15.23
CA ALA A 52 -3.51 6.13 14.08
C ALA A 52 -3.74 7.61 14.41
N VAL A 53 -4.11 7.94 15.65
CA VAL A 53 -4.25 9.33 16.12
C VAL A 53 -2.88 10.00 16.10
N ARG A 54 -2.77 11.10 15.36
CA ARG A 54 -1.55 11.89 15.27
C ARG A 54 -1.58 13.04 16.27
N HIS A 55 -0.50 13.22 17.00
CA HIS A 55 -0.36 14.29 17.99
C HIS A 55 0.39 15.46 17.37
N PHE A 56 -0.35 16.44 16.84
CA PHE A 56 0.23 17.72 16.39
C PHE A 56 0.19 18.76 17.48
N ALA A 57 1.24 19.56 17.62
CA ALA A 57 1.25 20.66 18.57
C ALA A 57 0.12 21.66 18.24
N GLY A 58 -0.77 21.90 19.22
CA GLY A 58 -1.89 22.84 19.07
C GLY A 58 -3.11 22.34 18.29
N VAL A 59 -3.15 21.06 17.92
CA VAL A 59 -4.30 20.44 17.23
C VAL A 59 -4.74 19.22 18.01
N THR A 60 -6.02 19.16 18.38
CA THR A 60 -6.63 17.95 18.90
C THR A 60 -7.06 17.09 17.71
N ASN A 61 -6.43 15.94 17.53
CA ASN A 61 -6.88 14.94 16.59
C ASN A 61 -7.82 13.97 17.29
N GLU A 62 -9.00 13.82 16.73
CA GLU A 62 -9.96 12.81 17.18
C GLU A 62 -9.68 11.48 16.49
N GLU A 63 -9.96 10.40 17.22
CA GLU A 63 -9.93 9.05 16.64
C GLU A 63 -11.05 8.92 15.62
N LEU A 64 -10.70 8.54 14.39
CA LEU A 64 -11.69 8.28 13.35
C LEU A 64 -12.44 6.97 13.66
N ASP A 65 -13.71 6.91 13.26
CA ASP A 65 -14.45 5.64 13.32
C ASP A 65 -13.75 4.58 12.44
N TRP A 66 -13.69 3.35 12.90
CA TRP A 66 -13.01 2.27 12.17
C TRP A 66 -13.64 1.97 10.80
N THR A 67 -14.88 2.42 10.57
CA THR A 67 -15.55 2.32 9.27
C THR A 67 -15.21 3.48 8.34
N ASP A 68 -14.40 4.43 8.80
CA ASP A 68 -13.94 5.54 7.95
C ASP A 68 -13.16 5.04 6.74
N ARG A 69 -13.27 5.79 5.64
CA ARG A 69 -12.60 5.49 4.36
C ARG A 69 -11.09 5.34 4.50
N ALA A 70 -10.47 6.02 5.45
CA ALA A 70 -9.02 5.92 5.71
C ALA A 70 -8.58 4.50 6.06
N TYR A 71 -9.48 3.67 6.60
CA TYR A 71 -9.22 2.27 6.94
C TYR A 71 -9.75 1.27 5.90
N THR A 72 -10.17 1.75 4.73
CA THR A 72 -10.65 0.89 3.64
C THR A 72 -9.47 0.39 2.81
N PHE A 73 -9.24 -0.91 2.80
CA PHE A 73 -8.12 -1.54 2.09
C PHE A 73 -8.16 -1.28 0.59
N ASN A 74 -9.34 -1.38 -0.03
CA ASN A 74 -9.52 -1.23 -1.47
C ASN A 74 -9.04 0.11 -2.03
N THR A 75 -8.97 1.15 -1.20
CA THR A 75 -8.66 2.53 -1.64
C THR A 75 -7.46 3.15 -0.94
N SER A 76 -7.00 2.59 0.18
CA SER A 76 -6.00 3.26 1.02
C SER A 76 -4.76 2.43 1.31
N CYS A 77 -4.88 1.14 1.62
CA CYS A 77 -3.78 0.34 2.17
C CYS A 77 -3.06 -0.52 1.13
N PHE A 78 -3.70 -0.75 -0.02
CA PHE A 78 -3.28 -1.78 -0.97
C PHE A 78 -1.90 -1.54 -1.59
N SER A 79 -1.53 -0.30 -1.89
CA SER A 79 -0.31 0.02 -2.65
C SER A 79 0.98 -0.51 -2.00
N CYS A 80 0.99 -0.58 -0.65
CA CYS A 80 2.13 -1.06 0.13
C CYS A 80 1.96 -2.51 0.62
N HIS A 81 0.73 -3.03 0.64
CA HIS A 81 0.43 -4.29 1.30
C HIS A 81 0.15 -5.46 0.37
N VAL A 82 -0.01 -5.24 -0.92
CA VAL A 82 -0.17 -6.29 -1.93
C VAL A 82 0.47 -5.90 -3.25
N SER A 83 0.75 -6.88 -4.10
CA SER A 83 1.24 -6.66 -5.46
C SER A 83 0.17 -6.95 -6.50
N GLN A 84 0.22 -6.22 -7.62
CA GLN A 84 -0.64 -6.41 -8.80
C GLN A 84 -2.12 -6.38 -8.46
N LEU A 85 -2.55 -5.37 -7.68
CA LEU A 85 -3.94 -5.20 -7.30
C LEU A 85 -4.77 -4.64 -8.46
N ALA A 86 -5.96 -5.20 -8.63
CA ALA A 86 -7.05 -4.62 -9.40
C ALA A 86 -8.26 -4.43 -8.48
N THR A 87 -8.73 -3.20 -8.33
CA THR A 87 -9.92 -2.91 -7.51
C THR A 87 -11.19 -3.45 -8.13
N ASN A 88 -11.23 -3.54 -9.48
CA ASN A 88 -12.40 -3.93 -10.26
C ASN A 88 -13.66 -3.20 -9.77
N TYR A 89 -13.52 -1.87 -9.62
CA TYR A 89 -14.63 -1.02 -9.21
C TYR A 89 -15.66 -0.92 -10.34
N GLU A 90 -16.91 -1.18 -9.99
CA GLU A 90 -18.06 -1.08 -10.90
C GLU A 90 -18.89 0.15 -10.54
N PRO A 91 -18.83 1.25 -11.34
CA PRO A 91 -19.52 2.50 -11.03
C PRO A 91 -21.04 2.36 -11.01
N ALA A 92 -21.62 1.49 -11.84
CA ALA A 92 -23.06 1.32 -11.93
C ALA A 92 -23.69 0.77 -10.64
N THR A 93 -22.93 -0.02 -9.89
CA THR A 93 -23.38 -0.63 -8.63
C THR A 93 -22.63 -0.10 -7.41
N ASP A 94 -21.71 0.85 -7.62
CA ASP A 94 -20.81 1.39 -6.60
C ASP A 94 -20.22 0.24 -5.74
N SER A 95 -19.60 -0.74 -6.42
CA SER A 95 -19.10 -1.93 -5.75
C SER A 95 -17.70 -2.32 -6.22
N TYR A 96 -17.00 -3.08 -5.39
CA TYR A 96 -15.64 -3.56 -5.62
C TYR A 96 -15.60 -5.08 -5.73
N ARG A 97 -14.74 -5.58 -6.63
CA ARG A 97 -14.35 -6.99 -6.73
C ARG A 97 -12.83 -7.10 -6.71
N THR A 98 -12.24 -6.52 -5.68
CA THR A 98 -10.79 -6.37 -5.54
C THR A 98 -10.09 -7.72 -5.50
N VAL A 99 -9.07 -7.85 -6.34
CA VAL A 99 -8.18 -9.01 -6.41
C VAL A 99 -6.72 -8.54 -6.44
N TRP A 100 -5.81 -9.39 -6.00
CA TRP A 100 -4.36 -9.16 -6.08
C TRP A 100 -3.63 -10.47 -6.31
N ALA A 101 -2.39 -10.39 -6.81
CA ALA A 101 -1.59 -11.58 -7.08
C ALA A 101 -0.95 -12.13 -5.79
N GLU A 102 -0.29 -11.29 -5.01
CA GLU A 102 0.44 -11.71 -3.82
C GLU A 102 0.31 -10.72 -2.66
N PRO A 103 0.29 -11.20 -1.41
CA PRO A 103 0.34 -10.35 -0.23
C PRO A 103 1.75 -9.80 -0.01
N GLY A 104 1.82 -8.54 0.42
CA GLY A 104 3.07 -7.86 0.78
C GLY A 104 3.91 -7.45 -0.41
N VAL A 105 5.14 -7.03 -0.10
CA VAL A 105 6.16 -6.68 -1.10
C VAL A 105 6.88 -7.95 -1.51
N SER A 106 6.68 -8.38 -2.75
CA SER A 106 7.31 -9.53 -3.37
C SER A 106 8.30 -9.12 -4.46
N CYS A 107 8.96 -10.09 -5.08
CA CYS A 107 9.82 -9.84 -6.25
C CYS A 107 9.03 -9.16 -7.37
N GLU A 108 7.80 -9.56 -7.57
CA GLU A 108 6.91 -9.04 -8.63
C GLU A 108 6.51 -7.58 -8.41
N THR A 109 6.53 -7.07 -7.17
CA THR A 109 6.27 -5.67 -6.88
C THR A 109 7.28 -4.75 -7.59
N CYS A 110 8.55 -5.16 -7.70
CA CYS A 110 9.59 -4.38 -8.36
C CYS A 110 9.90 -4.86 -9.78
N HIS A 111 9.68 -6.14 -10.06
CA HIS A 111 10.08 -6.79 -11.30
C HIS A 111 8.91 -7.08 -12.26
N GLY A 112 7.67 -6.81 -11.84
CA GLY A 112 6.46 -7.15 -12.60
C GLY A 112 6.16 -8.65 -12.58
N PRO A 113 5.11 -9.08 -13.30
CA PRO A 113 4.67 -10.48 -13.34
C PRO A 113 5.77 -11.43 -13.78
N ALA A 114 6.04 -12.47 -12.98
CA ALA A 114 7.16 -13.39 -13.18
C ALA A 114 6.79 -14.70 -13.91
N GLY A 115 5.54 -14.90 -14.34
CA GLY A 115 5.12 -16.14 -14.95
C GLY A 115 5.96 -16.55 -16.18
N GLU A 116 6.24 -15.61 -17.09
CA GLU A 116 7.09 -15.89 -18.27
C GLU A 116 8.58 -16.03 -17.90
N HIS A 117 9.01 -15.37 -16.81
CA HIS A 117 10.35 -15.55 -16.27
C HIS A 117 10.54 -17.00 -15.78
N VAL A 118 9.62 -17.50 -14.97
CA VAL A 118 9.66 -18.88 -14.46
C VAL A 118 9.71 -19.86 -15.64
N LYS A 119 8.83 -19.74 -16.62
CA LYS A 119 8.82 -20.58 -17.83
C LYS A 119 10.14 -20.53 -18.60
N ALA A 120 10.79 -19.37 -18.69
CA ALA A 120 12.06 -19.23 -19.40
C ALA A 120 13.21 -19.98 -18.71
N PHE A 121 13.09 -20.27 -17.41
CA PHE A 121 14.09 -21.03 -16.64
C PHE A 121 13.73 -22.50 -16.46
N GLU A 122 12.47 -22.89 -16.71
CA GLU A 122 12.04 -24.29 -16.63
C GLU A 122 12.84 -25.16 -17.61
N GLY A 123 13.35 -26.28 -17.10
CA GLY A 123 14.08 -27.27 -17.90
C GLY A 123 15.53 -26.89 -18.25
N LEU A 124 16.03 -25.74 -17.80
CA LEU A 124 17.44 -25.39 -17.98
C LEU A 124 18.34 -26.16 -16.99
N ALA A 125 19.54 -26.53 -17.45
CA ALA A 125 20.53 -27.12 -16.56
C ALA A 125 21.01 -26.11 -15.50
N PRO A 126 21.45 -26.56 -14.31
CA PRO A 126 21.98 -25.68 -13.28
C PRO A 126 23.11 -24.77 -13.81
N GLY A 127 23.00 -23.47 -13.56
CA GLY A 127 23.96 -22.45 -14.01
C GLY A 127 23.77 -21.95 -15.44
N VAL A 128 22.82 -22.49 -16.19
CA VAL A 128 22.42 -21.96 -17.50
C VAL A 128 21.36 -20.88 -17.31
N THR A 129 21.51 -19.75 -17.99
CA THR A 129 20.56 -18.65 -17.97
C THR A 129 20.02 -18.39 -19.39
N PRO A 130 18.74 -18.08 -19.54
CA PRO A 130 18.17 -17.73 -20.84
C PRO A 130 18.75 -16.39 -21.30
N ARG A 131 18.79 -16.17 -22.63
CA ARG A 131 19.23 -14.90 -23.22
C ARG A 131 18.33 -13.73 -22.81
N ASP A 132 17.05 -13.98 -22.67
CA ASP A 132 16.05 -13.02 -22.22
C ASP A 132 15.35 -13.56 -20.98
N TRP A 133 15.47 -12.84 -19.89
CA TRP A 133 14.96 -13.24 -18.59
C TRP A 133 13.45 -13.05 -18.43
N LYS A 134 12.77 -12.42 -19.40
CA LYS A 134 11.30 -12.22 -19.41
C LYS A 134 10.76 -11.55 -18.15
N ILE A 135 11.55 -10.67 -17.56
CA ILE A 135 11.19 -9.92 -16.34
C ILE A 135 11.79 -8.50 -16.43
N ILE A 136 11.17 -7.54 -15.77
CA ILE A 136 11.65 -6.16 -15.74
C ILE A 136 12.95 -6.10 -14.92
N SER A 137 14.00 -5.58 -15.54
CA SER A 137 15.25 -5.30 -14.83
C SER A 137 15.24 -3.86 -14.31
N VAL A 138 15.16 -3.70 -12.99
CA VAL A 138 15.18 -2.38 -12.33
C VAL A 138 16.45 -1.58 -12.70
N LYS A 139 17.57 -2.25 -13.01
CA LYS A 139 18.81 -1.61 -13.47
C LYS A 139 18.66 -0.94 -14.84
N LYS A 140 17.73 -1.39 -15.67
CA LYS A 140 17.46 -0.83 -17.01
C LYS A 140 16.45 0.32 -16.99
N LEU A 141 15.78 0.53 -15.87
CA LEU A 141 14.87 1.66 -15.69
C LEU A 141 15.67 2.97 -15.60
N SER A 142 15.11 4.06 -16.12
CA SER A 142 15.65 5.40 -15.94
C SER A 142 15.68 5.80 -14.46
N LYS A 143 16.35 6.91 -14.13
CA LYS A 143 16.32 7.44 -12.76
C LYS A 143 14.90 7.76 -12.32
N ASP A 144 14.12 8.40 -13.20
CA ASP A 144 12.73 8.77 -12.90
C ASP A 144 11.85 7.55 -12.69
N GLN A 145 11.94 6.54 -13.58
CA GLN A 145 11.18 5.31 -13.43
C GLN A 145 11.51 4.54 -12.14
N ARG A 146 12.77 4.56 -11.69
CA ARG A 146 13.14 3.97 -10.39
C ARG A 146 12.57 4.76 -9.22
N SER A 147 12.57 6.09 -9.31
CA SER A 147 11.96 6.96 -8.31
C SER A 147 10.44 6.75 -8.26
N ASP A 148 9.80 6.67 -9.42
CA ASP A 148 8.37 6.42 -9.56
C ASP A 148 7.96 5.06 -8.98
N LEU A 149 8.78 4.03 -9.19
CA LEU A 149 8.59 2.72 -8.59
C LEU A 149 8.62 2.78 -7.06
N CYS A 150 9.58 3.47 -6.48
CA CYS A 150 9.65 3.65 -5.02
C CYS A 150 8.48 4.51 -4.50
N ALA A 151 8.08 5.53 -5.27
CA ALA A 151 7.03 6.46 -4.89
C ALA A 151 5.66 5.77 -4.71
N SER A 152 5.39 4.69 -5.43
CA SER A 152 4.13 3.94 -5.28
C SER A 152 3.81 3.51 -3.84
N CYS A 153 4.85 3.33 -3.01
CA CYS A 153 4.72 2.98 -1.59
C CYS A 153 5.25 4.08 -0.65
N HIS A 154 6.23 4.87 -1.09
CA HIS A 154 6.92 5.86 -0.25
C HIS A 154 6.45 7.31 -0.46
N ALA A 155 5.45 7.54 -1.30
CA ALA A 155 4.79 8.83 -1.43
C ALA A 155 3.49 8.88 -0.63
N LYS A 156 3.24 10.02 0.02
CA LYS A 156 1.91 10.33 0.51
C LYS A 156 1.06 10.75 -0.69
N ALA A 157 0.18 9.88 -1.13
CA ALA A 157 -0.56 10.08 -2.36
C ALA A 157 -1.93 9.39 -2.32
N SER A 158 -2.83 9.87 -3.15
CA SER A 158 -4.11 9.22 -3.41
C SER A 158 -4.05 8.47 -4.73
N PRO A 159 -4.49 7.20 -4.79
CA PRO A 159 -4.49 6.47 -6.05
C PRO A 159 -5.58 7.02 -6.97
N LEU A 160 -5.20 7.32 -8.21
CA LEU A 160 -6.10 7.66 -9.31
C LEU A 160 -6.44 6.42 -10.13
N TRP A 161 -5.44 5.53 -10.28
CA TRP A 161 -5.56 4.31 -11.05
C TRP A 161 -4.74 3.18 -10.41
N THR A 162 -5.32 1.99 -10.30
CA THR A 162 -4.76 0.89 -9.50
C THR A 162 -3.84 -0.08 -10.24
N ALA A 163 -3.67 0.06 -11.54
CA ALA A 163 -2.88 -0.85 -12.36
C ALA A 163 -1.41 -0.40 -12.56
N PHE A 164 -0.81 0.27 -11.57
CA PHE A 164 0.60 0.68 -11.62
C PHE A 164 1.53 -0.51 -11.81
N ARG A 165 2.46 -0.38 -12.75
CA ARG A 165 3.48 -1.40 -13.06
C ARG A 165 4.88 -0.80 -12.96
N PRO A 166 5.89 -1.60 -12.63
CA PRO A 166 7.28 -1.16 -12.67
C PRO A 166 7.64 -0.60 -14.05
N GLY A 167 8.10 0.65 -14.07
CA GLY A 167 8.40 1.38 -15.30
C GLY A 167 7.34 2.39 -15.75
N ASP A 168 6.14 2.33 -15.17
CA ASP A 168 5.10 3.34 -15.38
C ASP A 168 5.48 4.67 -14.69
N ARG A 169 4.85 5.75 -15.11
CA ARG A 169 5.01 7.06 -14.46
C ARG A 169 4.09 7.14 -13.25
N PHE A 170 4.66 7.58 -12.11
CA PHE A 170 3.91 7.73 -10.86
C PHE A 170 2.66 8.60 -11.01
N PHE A 171 2.79 9.75 -11.66
CA PHE A 171 1.69 10.71 -11.80
C PHE A 171 0.57 10.30 -12.75
N ASP A 172 0.73 9.21 -13.50
CA ASP A 172 -0.37 8.64 -14.29
C ASP A 172 -1.30 7.77 -13.41
N HIS A 173 -0.84 7.40 -12.21
CA HIS A 173 -1.53 6.49 -11.31
C HIS A 173 -1.86 7.09 -9.94
N PHE A 174 -1.15 8.15 -9.53
CA PHE A 174 -1.28 8.72 -8.19
C PHE A 174 -1.29 10.25 -8.22
N ASP A 175 -2.11 10.83 -7.35
CA ASP A 175 -2.09 12.25 -7.01
C ASP A 175 -1.25 12.47 -5.76
N LEU A 176 -0.10 13.13 -5.90
CA LEU A 176 0.84 13.37 -4.82
C LEU A 176 0.32 14.45 -3.88
N THR A 177 0.28 14.16 -2.60
CA THR A 177 -0.03 15.15 -1.56
C THR A 177 1.05 16.23 -1.52
N THR A 178 0.63 17.48 -1.62
CA THR A 178 1.53 18.65 -1.63
C THR A 178 1.83 19.14 -0.22
N LEU A 179 2.83 20.06 -0.11
CA LEU A 179 3.24 20.65 1.16
C LEU A 179 2.17 21.53 1.85
N GLU A 180 1.09 21.85 1.18
CA GLU A 180 -0.07 22.51 1.78
C GLU A 180 -0.79 21.62 2.79
N ASN A 181 -0.57 20.31 2.70
CA ASN A 181 -1.17 19.37 3.64
C ASN A 181 -0.52 19.54 5.03
N ARG A 182 -1.36 19.59 6.06
CA ARG A 182 -0.94 19.72 7.46
C ARG A 182 -0.02 18.60 7.97
N ASP A 183 0.12 17.52 7.21
CA ASP A 183 1.01 16.40 7.53
C ASP A 183 2.47 16.67 7.15
N TYR A 184 2.78 17.86 6.65
CA TYR A 184 4.14 18.31 6.40
C TYR A 184 4.52 19.50 7.27
N TYR A 185 5.78 19.54 7.69
CA TYR A 185 6.39 20.76 8.20
C TYR A 185 6.59 21.76 7.07
N PRO A 186 6.69 23.08 7.38
CA PRO A 186 6.95 24.11 6.35
C PRO A 186 8.24 23.90 5.55
N ASP A 187 9.19 23.14 6.09
CA ASP A 187 10.45 22.78 5.44
C ASP A 187 10.36 21.49 4.59
N GLY A 188 9.18 20.92 4.46
CA GLY A 188 8.91 19.75 3.64
C GLY A 188 9.16 18.40 4.31
N ARG A 189 9.57 18.38 5.58
CA ARG A 189 9.68 17.13 6.33
C ARG A 189 8.30 16.58 6.65
N ASP A 190 8.17 15.26 6.63
CA ASP A 190 6.96 14.56 7.01
C ASP A 190 6.72 14.65 8.53
N LEU A 191 5.51 14.95 8.93
CA LEU A 191 5.15 15.22 10.33
C LEU A 191 4.70 13.97 11.10
N GLY A 192 4.70 12.81 10.59
CA GLY A 192 4.24 11.68 11.38
C GLY A 192 4.20 10.34 10.68
N GLU A 193 4.62 10.31 9.44
CA GLU A 193 4.67 9.09 8.64
C GLU A 193 5.98 9.08 7.83
N ASN A 194 6.36 7.90 7.35
CA ASN A 194 7.62 7.73 6.62
C ASN A 194 7.43 7.85 5.09
N TYR A 195 6.66 8.84 4.64
CA TYR A 195 6.47 9.13 3.22
C TYR A 195 7.56 10.07 2.71
N THR A 196 8.70 9.52 2.41
CA THR A 196 9.93 10.27 2.16
C THR A 196 10.02 10.92 0.77
N VAL A 197 9.14 10.60 -0.18
CA VAL A 197 9.27 11.03 -1.58
C VAL A 197 9.19 12.55 -1.73
N THR A 198 8.27 13.23 -1.04
CA THR A 198 8.15 14.68 -1.14
C THR A 198 9.41 15.37 -0.61
N SER A 199 9.88 14.98 0.58
CA SER A 199 11.11 15.51 1.18
C SER A 199 12.33 15.23 0.31
N TRP A 200 12.42 14.04 -0.28
CA TRP A 200 13.51 13.65 -1.16
C TRP A 200 13.52 14.47 -2.44
N ARG A 201 12.36 14.70 -3.08
CA ARG A 201 12.24 15.55 -4.29
C ARG A 201 12.60 17.00 -4.04
N MET A 202 12.52 17.48 -2.79
CA MET A 202 12.95 18.82 -2.39
C MET A 202 14.44 18.89 -2.01
N SER A 203 15.10 17.74 -1.93
CA SER A 203 16.51 17.66 -1.59
C SER A 203 17.39 18.15 -2.75
N PRO A 204 18.52 18.85 -2.46
CA PRO A 204 19.52 19.19 -3.48
C PRO A 204 20.19 17.98 -4.14
N CYS A 205 19.93 16.76 -3.65
CA CYS A 205 20.53 15.52 -4.16
C CYS A 205 19.73 14.87 -5.31
N VAL A 206 18.63 15.49 -5.76
CA VAL A 206 17.76 14.98 -6.84
C VAL A 206 18.08 15.64 -8.16
#